data_be313efd2285d0e31a65b773da41a7e4
#
_entry.id   be313efd2285d0e31a65b773da41a7e4
#
_cell.length_a   1.000
_cell.length_b   1.000
_cell.length_c   1.000
_cell.angle_alpha   90.00
_cell.angle_beta   90.00
_cell.angle_gamma   90.00
#
_symmetry.space_group_name_H-M   'P 1'
#
loop_
_entity.id
_entity.type
_entity.pdbx_description
1 polymer ?
#
loop_
_entity_poly.entity_id
_entity_poly.type
_entity_poly.pdbx_seq_one_letter_code
_entity_poly.pdbx_strand_id
1 'polypeptide(L)'
;MTLTTRPLVLIANPVGTLSITDIGVILPIHAPMEVMTTTDNGAAPLSLERLKALSDGVFAIVITTLVLELEVPETHDFSESGILAFLLKIEHQVLPYIASFALTAGYWVLHHVMRDSISRSDRYCLWLNLLFMLSLTLAPFVTGMRAEYPGEIGVAAIFGAVQLANFLLLLVI
;
A
#
# COMPACT_ATOMS: atom_id res chain seq x y z
N MET A 1 -19.55 -58.53 -5.65
CA MET A 1 -19.85 -57.07 -5.67
C MET A 1 -20.47 -56.73 -4.32
N THR A 2 -19.63 -56.48 -3.32
CA THR A 2 -20.02 -56.36 -1.92
C THR A 2 -20.16 -54.84 -1.58
N LEU A 3 -21.38 -54.41 -1.34
CA LEU A 3 -21.70 -53.07 -0.87
C LEU A 3 -21.30 -52.95 0.60
N THR A 4 -20.22 -52.22 0.87
CA THR A 4 -19.79 -51.89 2.23
C THR A 4 -20.57 -50.68 2.70
N THR A 5 -21.58 -50.85 3.51
CA THR A 5 -22.29 -49.80 4.22
C THR A 5 -21.35 -49.23 5.30
N ARG A 6 -20.95 -48.01 5.17
CA ARG A 6 -20.21 -47.25 6.21
C ARG A 6 -21.19 -46.67 7.23
N PRO A 7 -20.85 -46.67 8.52
CA PRO A 7 -21.74 -46.13 9.54
C PRO A 7 -21.81 -44.61 9.43
N LEU A 8 -23.01 -44.05 9.60
CA LEU A 8 -23.30 -42.65 9.76
C LEU A 8 -22.63 -42.14 11.04
N VAL A 9 -21.66 -41.23 10.94
CA VAL A 9 -21.12 -40.51 12.10
C VAL A 9 -21.98 -39.28 12.35
N LEU A 10 -22.78 -39.33 13.40
CA LEU A 10 -23.56 -38.19 13.88
C LEU A 10 -22.61 -37.25 14.65
N ILE A 11 -22.33 -36.10 14.09
CA ILE A 11 -21.62 -35.03 14.80
C ILE A 11 -22.66 -34.11 15.42
N ALA A 12 -22.84 -34.21 16.74
CA ALA A 12 -23.72 -33.32 17.47
C ALA A 12 -23.05 -31.93 17.64
N ASN A 13 -23.72 -30.91 17.13
CA ASN A 13 -23.34 -29.52 17.38
C ASN A 13 -23.86 -29.11 18.77
N PRO A 14 -23.15 -28.27 19.54
CA PRO A 14 -23.54 -27.87 20.90
C PRO A 14 -24.83 -27.06 21.00
N VAL A 15 -25.51 -26.77 19.90
CA VAL A 15 -26.77 -26.02 19.84
C VAL A 15 -27.97 -26.89 19.49
N GLY A 16 -27.84 -28.22 19.47
CA GLY A 16 -28.98 -29.15 19.42
C GLY A 16 -29.81 -29.17 18.14
N THR A 17 -29.33 -28.66 17.02
CA THR A 17 -30.00 -28.74 15.71
C THR A 17 -29.40 -29.83 14.86
N LEU A 18 -30.18 -30.87 14.54
CA LEU A 18 -29.86 -31.94 13.60
C LEU A 18 -30.12 -31.40 12.18
N SER A 19 -29.09 -31.34 11.36
CA SER A 19 -29.21 -31.07 9.93
C SER A 19 -28.92 -32.36 9.14
N ILE A 20 -29.95 -32.89 8.48
CA ILE A 20 -29.83 -34.00 7.55
C ILE A 20 -29.64 -33.42 6.15
N THR A 21 -28.47 -33.56 5.58
CA THR A 21 -28.22 -33.22 4.18
C THR A 21 -28.38 -34.51 3.33
N ASP A 22 -29.58 -34.69 2.81
CA ASP A 22 -29.89 -35.68 1.77
C ASP A 22 -29.51 -35.14 0.37
N ILE A 23 -28.24 -34.99 0.08
CA ILE A 23 -27.79 -34.89 -1.31
C ILE A 23 -26.47 -35.65 -1.44
N GLY A 24 -26.55 -36.81 -2.10
CA GLY A 24 -25.43 -37.72 -2.36
C GLY A 24 -24.45 -37.14 -3.38
N VAL A 25 -23.66 -36.17 -2.99
CA VAL A 25 -22.47 -35.76 -3.73
C VAL A 25 -21.25 -36.31 -3.01
N ILE A 26 -20.68 -37.39 -3.57
CA ILE A 26 -19.42 -37.97 -3.10
C ILE A 26 -18.29 -37.04 -3.58
N LEU A 27 -17.86 -36.12 -2.74
CA LEU A 27 -16.59 -35.45 -2.91
C LEU A 27 -15.47 -36.34 -2.35
N PRO A 28 -14.36 -36.56 -3.07
CA PRO A 28 -13.23 -37.30 -2.53
C PRO A 28 -12.56 -36.49 -1.43
N ILE A 29 -12.79 -36.91 -0.19
CA ILE A 29 -12.09 -36.36 0.99
C ILE A 29 -10.71 -37.05 1.01
N HIS A 30 -9.77 -36.49 0.29
CA HIS A 30 -8.33 -36.70 0.46
C HIS A 30 -7.63 -35.31 0.54
N ALA A 31 -8.02 -34.55 1.55
CA ALA A 31 -7.14 -33.52 2.12
C ALA A 31 -6.87 -33.97 3.56
N PRO A 32 -5.62 -34.10 4.01
CA PRO A 32 -5.32 -34.27 5.42
C PRO A 32 -5.88 -33.03 6.14
N MET A 33 -6.79 -33.27 7.08
CA MET A 33 -7.27 -32.25 8.00
C MET A 33 -6.08 -31.89 8.88
N GLU A 34 -5.32 -30.88 8.50
CA GLU A 34 -4.38 -30.23 9.42
C GLU A 34 -5.20 -29.72 10.59
N VAL A 35 -5.05 -30.41 11.71
CA VAL A 35 -5.54 -29.94 12.99
C VAL A 35 -4.82 -28.62 13.26
N MET A 36 -5.50 -27.52 13.01
CA MET A 36 -5.03 -26.19 13.35
C MET A 36 -5.00 -26.08 14.88
N THR A 37 -3.90 -26.55 15.47
CA THR A 37 -3.62 -26.32 16.89
C THR A 37 -3.35 -24.85 17.08
N THR A 38 -4.40 -24.07 17.35
CA THR A 38 -4.27 -22.71 17.84
C THR A 38 -3.83 -22.75 19.30
N THR A 39 -2.54 -22.95 19.53
CA THR A 39 -1.89 -22.53 20.78
C THR A 39 -1.25 -21.18 20.50
N ASP A 40 -2.04 -20.12 20.44
CA ASP A 40 -1.48 -18.77 20.44
C ASP A 40 -1.69 -18.14 21.83
N ASN A 41 -0.65 -18.24 22.63
CA ASN A 41 -0.45 -17.47 23.83
C ASN A 41 0.47 -16.30 23.51
N GLY A 42 -0.07 -15.18 23.14
CA GLY A 42 0.69 -13.96 22.97
C GLY A 42 0.40 -13.26 21.65
N ALA A 43 0.27 -11.95 21.71
CA ALA A 43 -0.05 -11.05 20.60
C ALA A 43 0.47 -11.56 19.27
N ALA A 44 -0.46 -11.91 18.36
CA ALA A 44 -0.12 -12.39 17.03
C ALA A 44 0.93 -11.46 16.41
N PRO A 45 2.08 -11.96 15.96
CA PRO A 45 3.04 -11.10 15.29
C PRO A 45 2.31 -10.40 14.16
N LEU A 46 2.49 -9.08 14.07
CA LEU A 46 1.91 -8.29 12.97
C LEU A 46 2.23 -9.03 11.68
N SER A 47 1.22 -9.62 11.07
CA SER A 47 1.44 -10.47 9.90
C SER A 47 2.09 -9.62 8.81
N LEU A 48 3.10 -10.17 8.15
CA LEU A 48 3.81 -9.48 7.06
C LEU A 48 2.82 -8.93 6.01
N GLU A 49 1.71 -9.63 5.80
CA GLU A 49 0.61 -9.22 4.93
C GLU A 49 -0.06 -7.92 5.38
N ARG A 50 -0.30 -7.74 6.68
CA ARG A 50 -0.87 -6.50 7.22
C ARG A 50 0.07 -5.32 7.01
N LEU A 51 1.37 -5.55 7.17
CA LEU A 51 2.37 -4.53 6.95
C LEU A 51 2.48 -4.16 5.46
N LYS A 52 2.40 -5.15 4.56
CA LYS A 52 2.31 -4.92 3.11
C LYS A 52 1.08 -4.09 2.77
N ALA A 53 -0.09 -4.49 3.26
CA ALA A 53 -1.35 -3.78 3.02
C ALA A 53 -1.32 -2.33 3.54
N LEU A 54 -0.73 -2.08 4.72
CA LEU A 54 -0.53 -0.73 5.24
C LEU A 54 0.37 0.10 4.31
N SER A 55 1.49 -0.47 3.87
CA SER A 55 2.42 0.21 2.97
C SER A 55 1.75 0.57 1.65
N ASP A 56 1.05 -0.37 1.02
CA ASP A 56 0.32 -0.14 -0.24
C ASP A 56 -0.76 0.94 -0.08
N GLY A 57 -1.45 0.96 1.07
CA GLY A 57 -2.42 2.01 1.40
C GLY A 57 -1.77 3.38 1.50
N VAL A 58 -0.61 3.51 2.15
CA VAL A 58 0.13 4.78 2.26
C VAL A 58 0.61 5.24 0.89
N PHE A 59 1.17 4.36 0.07
CA PHE A 59 1.59 4.71 -1.29
C PHE A 59 0.41 5.22 -2.13
N ALA A 60 -0.73 4.53 -2.09
CA ALA A 60 -1.92 4.94 -2.83
C ALA A 60 -2.40 6.34 -2.42
N ILE A 61 -2.43 6.64 -1.12
CA ILE A 61 -2.80 7.96 -0.61
C ILE A 61 -1.79 9.02 -1.04
N VAL A 62 -0.50 8.78 -0.87
CA VAL A 62 0.55 9.74 -1.23
C VAL A 62 0.50 10.07 -2.72
N ILE A 63 0.40 9.06 -3.59
CA ILE A 63 0.32 9.27 -5.05
C ILE A 63 -0.91 10.09 -5.43
N THR A 64 -2.06 9.82 -4.81
CA THR A 64 -3.30 10.54 -5.12
C THR A 64 -3.33 11.95 -4.55
N THR A 65 -2.70 12.19 -3.40
CA THR A 65 -2.63 13.54 -2.81
C THR A 65 -1.68 14.48 -3.55
N LEU A 66 -0.71 13.94 -4.32
CA LEU A 66 0.18 14.77 -5.14
C LEU A 66 -0.59 15.67 -6.13
N VAL A 67 -1.74 15.21 -6.64
CA VAL A 67 -2.54 16.03 -7.56
C VAL A 67 -3.15 17.26 -6.88
N LEU A 68 -3.34 17.22 -5.57
CA LEU A 68 -3.89 18.35 -4.81
C LEU A 68 -2.89 19.52 -4.67
N GLU A 69 -1.61 19.27 -4.96
CA GLU A 69 -0.57 20.31 -5.00
C GLU A 69 -0.59 21.12 -6.31
N LEU A 70 -1.45 20.73 -7.27
CA LEU A 70 -1.69 21.50 -8.49
C LEU A 70 -2.78 22.54 -8.23
N GLU A 71 -2.39 23.79 -8.02
CA GLU A 71 -3.32 24.87 -7.81
C GLU A 71 -3.88 25.38 -9.13
N VAL A 72 -5.20 25.52 -9.20
CA VAL A 72 -5.85 26.17 -10.33
C VAL A 72 -5.74 27.69 -10.12
N PRO A 73 -5.03 28.43 -10.99
CA PRO A 73 -4.93 29.88 -10.86
C PRO A 73 -6.33 30.51 -10.90
N GLU A 74 -6.59 31.42 -9.95
CA GLU A 74 -7.80 32.24 -9.96
C GLU A 74 -7.75 33.22 -11.15
N THR A 75 -8.14 32.76 -12.32
CA THR A 75 -8.25 33.61 -13.50
C THR A 75 -9.73 33.89 -13.78
N HIS A 76 -10.16 35.11 -13.56
CA HIS A 76 -11.44 35.60 -14.06
C HIS A 76 -11.45 35.75 -15.61
N ASP A 77 -10.30 35.59 -16.26
CA ASP A 77 -10.06 35.94 -17.66
C ASP A 77 -9.74 34.73 -18.55
N PHE A 78 -10.48 33.62 -18.40
CA PHE A 78 -10.38 32.51 -19.36
C PHE A 78 -10.75 32.93 -20.78
N SER A 79 -11.50 34.04 -20.93
CA SER A 79 -12.01 34.48 -22.23
C SER A 79 -10.97 35.15 -23.13
N GLU A 80 -9.93 35.78 -22.57
CA GLU A 80 -8.95 36.54 -23.38
C GLU A 80 -7.65 35.79 -23.65
N SER A 81 -7.22 34.90 -22.76
CA SER A 81 -5.88 34.26 -22.86
C SER A 81 -5.89 32.85 -23.44
N GLY A 82 -7.04 32.18 -23.49
CA GLY A 82 -7.16 30.81 -23.97
C GLY A 82 -6.49 29.73 -23.12
N ILE A 83 -6.80 28.46 -23.41
CA ILE A 83 -6.30 27.28 -22.67
C ILE A 83 -4.76 27.14 -22.69
N LEU A 84 -4.12 27.55 -23.79
CA LEU A 84 -2.67 27.45 -23.92
C LEU A 84 -1.93 28.36 -22.94
N ALA A 85 -2.39 29.60 -22.76
CA ALA A 85 -1.81 30.52 -21.79
C ALA A 85 -1.99 30.02 -20.35
N PHE A 86 -3.13 29.39 -20.05
CA PHE A 86 -3.35 28.71 -18.79
C PHE A 86 -2.32 27.59 -18.55
N LEU A 87 -2.13 26.69 -19.52
CA LEU A 87 -1.17 25.57 -19.41
C LEU A 87 0.27 26.06 -19.23
N LEU A 88 0.67 27.13 -19.93
CA LEU A 88 1.99 27.75 -19.74
C LEU A 88 2.15 28.37 -18.33
N LYS A 89 1.06 28.86 -17.75
CA LYS A 89 1.07 29.45 -16.41
C LYS A 89 1.27 28.41 -15.30
N ILE A 90 0.80 27.18 -15.48
CA ILE A 90 0.92 26.10 -14.49
C ILE A 90 2.12 25.17 -14.75
N GLU A 91 2.93 25.40 -15.80
CA GLU A 91 4.06 24.50 -16.15
C GLU A 91 5.03 24.28 -14.99
N HIS A 92 5.29 25.32 -14.16
CA HIS A 92 6.18 25.23 -12.99
C HIS A 92 5.65 24.30 -11.88
N GLN A 93 4.34 24.01 -11.85
CA GLN A 93 3.71 23.08 -10.91
C GLN A 93 3.69 21.67 -11.49
N VAL A 94 3.46 21.54 -12.79
CA VAL A 94 3.31 20.24 -13.46
C VAL A 94 4.62 19.44 -13.42
N LEU A 95 5.76 20.08 -13.61
CA LEU A 95 7.05 19.40 -13.59
C LEU A 95 7.40 18.78 -12.24
N PRO A 96 7.32 19.49 -11.11
CA PRO A 96 7.49 18.89 -9.77
C PRO A 96 6.49 17.78 -9.48
N TYR A 97 5.23 17.95 -9.90
CA TYR A 97 4.19 16.93 -9.76
C TYR A 97 4.57 15.62 -10.48
N ILE A 98 4.90 15.70 -11.78
CA ILE A 98 5.29 14.51 -12.57
C ILE A 98 6.54 13.85 -11.99
N ALA A 99 7.53 14.65 -11.58
CA ALA A 99 8.75 14.12 -10.98
C ALA A 99 8.46 13.39 -9.66
N SER A 100 7.65 13.98 -8.78
CA SER A 100 7.27 13.37 -7.50
C SER A 100 6.42 12.13 -7.68
N PHE A 101 5.49 12.15 -8.63
CA PHE A 101 4.70 10.97 -8.99
C PHE A 101 5.60 9.82 -9.46
N ALA A 102 6.51 10.09 -10.40
CA ALA A 102 7.41 9.08 -10.94
C ALA A 102 8.36 8.51 -9.88
N LEU A 103 8.90 9.36 -9.00
CA LEU A 103 9.74 8.92 -7.87
C LEU A 103 8.95 8.07 -6.88
N THR A 104 7.77 8.50 -6.49
CA THR A 104 6.91 7.75 -5.54
C THR A 104 6.47 6.40 -6.13
N ALA A 105 6.09 6.37 -7.40
CA ALA A 105 5.76 5.14 -8.11
C ALA A 105 6.98 4.20 -8.20
N GLY A 106 8.17 4.75 -8.47
CA GLY A 106 9.44 4.01 -8.47
C GLY A 106 9.75 3.41 -7.10
N TYR A 107 9.57 4.16 -6.02
CA TYR A 107 9.72 3.65 -4.65
C TYR A 107 8.73 2.53 -4.35
N TRP A 108 7.48 2.64 -4.79
CA TRP A 108 6.51 1.58 -4.63
C TRP A 108 6.94 0.28 -5.32
N VAL A 109 7.39 0.36 -6.58
CA VAL A 109 7.88 -0.82 -7.33
C VAL A 109 9.07 -1.46 -6.62
N LEU A 110 10.08 -0.67 -6.22
CA LEU A 110 11.25 -1.17 -5.51
C LEU A 110 10.87 -1.80 -4.17
N HIS A 111 10.03 -1.12 -3.38
CA HIS A 111 9.55 -1.62 -2.10
C HIS A 111 8.79 -2.94 -2.25
N HIS A 112 7.96 -3.07 -3.29
CA HIS A 112 7.21 -4.28 -3.58
C HIS A 112 8.16 -5.46 -3.89
N VAL A 113 9.11 -5.26 -4.80
CA VAL A 113 10.10 -6.29 -5.19
C VAL A 113 10.97 -6.71 -4.01
N MET A 114 11.45 -5.76 -3.21
CA MET A 114 12.33 -6.05 -2.07
C MET A 114 11.58 -6.85 -1.00
N ARG A 115 10.33 -6.50 -0.71
CA ARG A 115 9.52 -7.18 0.31
C ARG A 115 9.10 -8.59 -0.04
N ASP A 116 8.97 -8.91 -1.31
CA ASP A 116 8.66 -10.28 -1.72
C ASP A 116 9.85 -11.23 -1.48
N SER A 117 11.05 -10.68 -1.33
CA SER A 117 12.26 -11.43 -1.01
C SER A 117 12.46 -11.68 0.49
N ILE A 118 11.71 -11.01 1.38
CA ILE A 118 11.86 -11.09 2.84
C ILE A 118 10.85 -12.09 3.40
N SER A 119 11.35 -13.20 3.95
CA SER A 119 10.52 -14.24 4.58
C SER A 119 10.25 -14.05 6.07
N ARG A 120 10.96 -13.13 6.76
CA ARG A 120 10.78 -12.81 8.17
C ARG A 120 10.83 -11.32 8.41
N SER A 121 9.84 -10.80 9.14
CA SER A 121 9.81 -9.41 9.57
C SER A 121 10.27 -9.32 11.03
N ASP A 122 11.45 -8.79 11.24
CA ASP A 122 11.94 -8.43 12.56
C ASP A 122 11.36 -7.08 13.01
N ARG A 123 11.32 -6.83 14.33
CA ARG A 123 10.85 -5.55 14.89
C ARG A 123 11.59 -4.35 14.31
N TYR A 124 12.87 -4.51 14.02
CA TYR A 124 13.69 -3.46 13.42
C TYR A 124 13.20 -3.11 12.01
N CYS A 125 12.95 -4.11 11.18
CA CYS A 125 12.40 -3.92 9.82
C CYS A 125 11.03 -3.23 9.85
N LEU A 126 10.19 -3.55 10.85
CA LEU A 126 8.90 -2.88 11.05
C LEU A 126 9.08 -1.37 11.31
N TRP A 127 9.96 -0.99 12.26
CA TRP A 127 10.21 0.41 12.57
C TRP A 127 10.83 1.19 11.42
N LEU A 128 11.75 0.58 10.68
CA LEU A 128 12.32 1.18 9.47
C LEU A 128 11.25 1.42 8.41
N ASN A 129 10.36 0.45 8.21
CA ASN A 129 9.25 0.60 7.28
C ASN A 129 8.31 1.74 7.69
N LEU A 130 7.99 1.87 8.98
CA LEU A 130 7.15 2.97 9.46
C LEU A 130 7.86 4.32 9.29
N LEU A 131 9.17 4.38 9.52
CA LEU A 131 9.97 5.60 9.29
C LEU A 131 10.01 5.96 7.80
N PHE A 132 10.16 4.97 6.93
CA PHE A 132 10.06 5.17 5.48
C PHE A 132 8.67 5.70 5.08
N MET A 133 7.58 5.11 5.59
CA MET A 133 6.22 5.60 5.34
C MET A 133 6.05 7.05 5.82
N LEU A 134 6.57 7.39 7.01
CA LEU A 134 6.53 8.76 7.52
C LEU A 134 7.27 9.73 6.59
N SER A 135 8.47 9.36 6.13
CA SER A 135 9.24 10.19 5.19
C SER A 135 8.50 10.33 3.85
N LEU A 136 7.86 9.26 3.38
CA LEU A 136 7.11 9.25 2.13
C LEU A 136 5.91 10.20 2.17
N THR A 137 5.22 10.31 3.31
CA THR A 137 4.08 11.24 3.46
C THR A 137 4.47 12.73 3.37
N LEU A 138 5.75 13.05 3.44
CA LEU A 138 6.25 14.41 3.19
C LEU A 138 6.35 14.76 1.69
N ALA A 139 6.26 13.76 0.80
CA ALA A 139 6.43 13.99 -0.63
C ALA A 139 5.44 15.03 -1.22
N PRO A 140 4.12 14.99 -0.93
CA PRO A 140 3.22 16.03 -1.41
C PRO A 140 3.63 17.43 -0.92
N PHE A 141 3.90 17.58 0.36
CA PHE A 141 4.29 18.87 0.96
C PHE A 141 5.52 19.49 0.28
N VAL A 142 6.60 18.72 0.10
CA VAL A 142 7.81 19.26 -0.55
C VAL A 142 7.61 19.49 -2.05
N THR A 143 6.66 18.78 -2.67
CA THR A 143 6.25 19.01 -4.05
C THR A 143 5.52 20.33 -4.18
N GLY A 144 4.55 20.62 -3.32
CA GLY A 144 3.86 21.91 -3.26
C GLY A 144 4.83 23.06 -3.02
N MET A 145 5.74 22.92 -2.04
CA MET A 145 6.79 23.93 -1.83
C MET A 145 7.62 24.18 -3.10
N ARG A 146 7.98 23.12 -3.84
CA ARG A 146 8.77 23.25 -5.06
C ARG A 146 7.99 23.90 -6.20
N ALA A 147 6.69 23.68 -6.26
CA ALA A 147 5.78 24.31 -7.20
C ALA A 147 5.63 25.83 -6.90
N GLU A 148 5.46 26.20 -5.63
CA GLU A 148 5.24 27.57 -5.19
C GLU A 148 6.52 28.43 -5.30
N TYR A 149 7.69 27.84 -5.01
CA TYR A 149 8.98 28.55 -4.98
C TYR A 149 10.00 27.94 -5.98
N PRO A 150 9.74 28.00 -7.30
CA PRO A 150 10.55 27.30 -8.30
C PRO A 150 12.00 27.80 -8.40
N GLY A 151 12.27 29.06 -8.02
CA GLY A 151 13.60 29.68 -8.07
C GLY A 151 14.44 29.51 -6.80
N GLU A 152 13.86 29.02 -5.70
CA GLU A 152 14.51 28.95 -4.41
C GLU A 152 15.39 27.72 -4.25
N ILE A 153 16.71 27.91 -4.14
CA ILE A 153 17.71 26.84 -3.99
C ILE A 153 17.47 26.06 -2.69
N GLY A 154 17.07 26.75 -1.60
CA GLY A 154 16.76 26.11 -0.32
C GLY A 154 15.60 25.13 -0.43
N VAL A 155 14.56 25.48 -1.16
CA VAL A 155 13.41 24.59 -1.41
C VAL A 155 13.79 23.40 -2.28
N ALA A 156 14.61 23.61 -3.32
CA ALA A 156 15.15 22.52 -4.13
C ALA A 156 16.01 21.55 -3.29
N ALA A 157 16.81 22.08 -2.36
CA ALA A 157 17.61 21.26 -1.45
C ALA A 157 16.75 20.45 -0.48
N ILE A 158 15.69 21.04 0.09
CA ILE A 158 14.74 20.31 0.96
C ILE A 158 14.04 19.20 0.19
N PHE A 159 13.55 19.49 -1.01
CA PHE A 159 12.94 18.48 -1.89
C PHE A 159 13.92 17.32 -2.15
N GLY A 160 15.15 17.62 -2.57
CA GLY A 160 16.17 16.62 -2.82
C GLY A 160 16.55 15.83 -1.56
N ALA A 161 16.62 16.46 -0.40
CA ALA A 161 16.93 15.80 0.87
C ALA A 161 15.84 14.80 1.28
N VAL A 162 14.55 15.14 1.13
CA VAL A 162 13.45 14.23 1.40
C VAL A 162 13.45 13.05 0.43
N GLN A 163 13.68 13.28 -0.85
CA GLN A 163 13.76 12.19 -1.83
C GLN A 163 14.97 11.28 -1.59
N LEU A 164 16.12 11.85 -1.22
CA LEU A 164 17.29 11.07 -0.83
C LEU A 164 17.03 10.25 0.44
N ALA A 165 16.38 10.82 1.45
CA ALA A 165 16.01 10.10 2.66
C ALA A 165 15.08 8.91 2.36
N ASN A 166 14.06 9.10 1.51
CA ASN A 166 13.20 8.03 1.05
C ASN A 166 13.98 6.90 0.37
N PHE A 167 14.91 7.26 -0.53
CA PHE A 167 15.74 6.28 -1.22
C PHE A 167 16.66 5.51 -0.26
N LEU A 168 17.34 6.20 0.66
CA LEU A 168 18.23 5.57 1.64
C LEU A 168 17.48 4.67 2.61
N LEU A 169 16.31 5.10 3.11
CA LEU A 169 15.47 4.28 3.98
C LEU A 169 14.99 3.02 3.25
N LEU A 170 14.63 3.14 1.98
CA LEU A 170 14.22 2.00 1.17
C LEU A 170 15.36 0.98 1.00
N LEU A 171 16.61 1.44 0.82
CA LEU A 171 17.77 0.54 0.69
C LEU A 171 18.12 -0.20 1.99
N VAL A 172 17.73 0.33 3.14
CA VAL A 172 18.03 -0.26 4.47
C VAL A 172 16.93 -1.24 4.91
N ILE A 173 15.73 -1.14 4.36
CA ILE A 173 14.60 -2.05 4.64
C ILE A 173 14.80 -3.39 3.95
#